data_e06997947d9a69c86d04d76053f42da3
#
_entry.id   e06997947d9a69c86d04d76053f42da3
#
_cell.length_a   1.000
_cell.length_b   1.000
_cell.length_c   1.000
_cell.angle_alpha   90.00
_cell.angle_beta   90.00
_cell.angle_gamma   90.00
#
_symmetry.space_group_name_H-M   'P 1'
#
loop_
_entity.id
_entity.type
_entity.pdbx_description
1 polymer ?
#
loop_
_entity_poly.entity_id
_entity_poly.type
_entity_poly.pdbx_seq_one_letter_code
_entity_poly.pdbx_strand_id
1 'polypeptide(L)'
;MTYETFKLIHSELIMSVQYIEQDLKLIYSILKNGEISENYSDVENFPLGKLLKSFHELDQELGYSKIKEKDYELLNQIREIRNYWCHQCYIDFHYIENPQAHEDAFQKVAARLHVDELQVYDLQQKIEKLRKSVERKHRHKKNK
;
A
#
# COMPACT_ATOMS: atom_id res chain seq x y z
N MET A 1 12.47 -13.31 -16.56
CA MET A 1 11.58 -12.14 -16.76
C MET A 1 12.24 -11.21 -17.77
N THR A 2 11.46 -10.74 -18.74
CA THR A 2 11.94 -9.72 -19.68
C THR A 2 11.90 -8.33 -19.04
N TYR A 3 12.64 -7.40 -19.62
CA TYR A 3 12.64 -6.01 -19.13
C TYR A 3 11.28 -5.34 -19.30
N GLU A 4 10.57 -5.63 -20.38
CA GLU A 4 9.21 -5.10 -20.62
C GLU A 4 8.22 -5.61 -19.57
N THR A 5 8.25 -6.90 -19.27
CA THR A 5 7.42 -7.50 -18.21
C THR A 5 7.75 -6.89 -16.85
N PHE A 6 9.03 -6.68 -16.56
CA PHE A 6 9.49 -6.04 -15.34
C PHE A 6 8.85 -4.66 -15.18
N LYS A 7 8.88 -3.83 -16.23
CA LYS A 7 8.29 -2.48 -16.19
C LYS A 7 6.79 -2.51 -15.92
N LEU A 8 6.07 -3.46 -16.52
CA LEU A 8 4.63 -3.62 -16.29
C LEU A 8 4.33 -4.00 -14.84
N ILE A 9 5.01 -4.98 -14.31
CA ILE A 9 4.80 -5.45 -12.92
C ILE A 9 5.20 -4.36 -11.93
N HIS A 10 6.30 -3.66 -12.19
CA HIS A 10 6.74 -2.52 -11.39
C HIS A 10 5.65 -1.43 -11.34
N SER A 11 5.06 -1.09 -12.48
CA SER A 11 3.97 -0.13 -12.56
C SER A 11 2.75 -0.58 -11.75
N GLU A 12 2.39 -1.86 -11.83
CA GLU A 12 1.26 -2.43 -11.07
C GLU A 12 1.52 -2.39 -9.56
N LEU A 13 2.75 -2.64 -9.13
CA LEU A 13 3.12 -2.55 -7.72
C LEU A 13 2.93 -1.12 -7.19
N ILE A 14 3.43 -0.14 -7.91
CA ILE A 14 3.30 1.27 -7.53
C ILE A 14 1.82 1.67 -7.46
N MET A 15 1.03 1.24 -8.43
CA MET A 15 -0.42 1.49 -8.46
C MET A 15 -1.10 0.87 -7.22
N SER A 16 -0.78 -0.36 -6.88
CA SER A 16 -1.35 -1.04 -5.71
C SER A 16 -1.02 -0.31 -4.41
N VAL A 17 0.21 0.18 -4.26
CA VAL A 17 0.61 0.97 -3.09
C VAL A 17 -0.23 2.25 -2.98
N GLN A 18 -0.44 2.95 -4.09
CA GLN A 18 -1.27 4.15 -4.11
C GLN A 18 -2.71 3.86 -3.73
N TYR A 19 -3.27 2.75 -4.20
CA TYR A 19 -4.63 2.34 -3.85
C TYR A 19 -4.75 2.01 -2.35
N ILE A 20 -3.76 1.34 -1.78
CA ILE A 20 -3.73 1.05 -0.34
C ILE A 20 -3.74 2.36 0.46
N GLU A 21 -2.88 3.31 0.12
CA GLU A 21 -2.82 4.60 0.80
C GLU A 21 -4.15 5.35 0.73
N GLN A 22 -4.76 5.41 -0.45
CA GLN A 22 -6.03 6.10 -0.66
C GLN A 22 -7.17 5.41 0.08
N ASP A 23 -7.25 4.09 0.00
CA ASP A 23 -8.28 3.34 0.70
C ASP A 23 -8.20 3.49 2.22
N LEU A 24 -6.99 3.50 2.78
CA LEU A 24 -6.79 3.75 4.21
C LEU A 24 -7.28 5.15 4.63
N LYS A 25 -7.02 6.16 3.81
CA LYS A 25 -7.52 7.53 4.05
C LYS A 25 -9.05 7.57 4.06
N LEU A 26 -9.68 6.90 3.12
CA LEU A 26 -11.13 6.83 3.03
C LEU A 26 -11.74 6.08 4.21
N ILE A 27 -11.19 4.93 4.57
CA ILE A 27 -11.64 4.15 5.73
C ILE A 27 -11.53 4.97 7.00
N TYR A 28 -10.37 5.60 7.23
CA TYR A 28 -10.15 6.46 8.39
C TYR A 28 -11.21 7.56 8.47
N SER A 29 -11.45 8.23 7.35
CA SER A 29 -12.38 9.36 7.26
C SER A 29 -13.82 8.97 7.60
N ILE A 30 -14.22 7.75 7.22
CA ILE A 30 -15.56 7.22 7.49
C ILE A 30 -15.69 6.75 8.94
N LEU A 31 -14.67 6.08 9.47
CA LEU A 31 -14.71 5.51 10.83
C LEU A 31 -14.60 6.55 11.92
N LYS A 32 -13.87 7.64 11.70
CA LYS A 32 -13.71 8.70 12.67
C LYS A 32 -15.01 9.49 12.83
N ASN A 33 -15.33 9.89 14.07
CA ASN A 33 -16.47 10.75 14.34
C ASN A 33 -16.36 12.08 13.62
N GLY A 34 -17.49 12.62 13.16
CA GLY A 34 -17.57 13.92 12.51
C GLY A 34 -17.84 13.79 11.02
N GLU A 35 -17.69 14.90 10.30
CA GLU A 35 -17.92 14.97 8.88
C GLU A 35 -16.79 14.27 8.11
N ILE A 36 -17.16 13.39 7.17
CA ILE A 36 -16.21 12.62 6.36
C ILE A 36 -15.25 13.54 5.61
N SER A 37 -15.75 14.62 5.02
CA SER A 37 -14.94 15.56 4.25
C SER A 37 -13.87 16.24 5.11
N GLU A 38 -14.22 16.60 6.34
CA GLU A 38 -13.29 17.20 7.30
C GLU A 38 -12.25 16.18 7.75
N ASN A 39 -12.69 14.97 8.08
CA ASN A 39 -11.80 13.88 8.48
C ASN A 39 -10.81 13.53 7.36
N TYR A 40 -11.28 13.50 6.11
CA TYR A 40 -10.42 13.27 4.95
C TYR A 40 -9.39 14.39 4.79
N SER A 41 -9.80 15.65 4.90
CA SER A 41 -8.90 16.80 4.82
C SER A 41 -7.77 16.71 5.85
N ASP A 42 -8.06 16.18 7.04
CA ASP A 42 -7.06 16.02 8.11
C ASP A 42 -5.96 15.04 7.75
N VAL A 43 -6.25 14.03 6.93
CA VAL A 43 -5.28 12.96 6.58
C VAL A 43 -4.84 12.97 5.12
N GLU A 44 -5.45 13.80 4.28
CA GLU A 44 -5.21 13.84 2.84
C GLU A 44 -3.72 13.91 2.48
N ASN A 45 -2.98 14.75 3.20
CA ASN A 45 -1.56 15.01 2.94
C ASN A 45 -0.63 14.27 3.90
N PHE A 46 -1.14 13.31 4.68
CA PHE A 46 -0.28 12.57 5.60
C PHE A 46 0.67 11.66 4.85
N PRO A 47 1.96 11.66 5.22
CA PRO A 47 2.85 10.58 4.80
C PRO A 47 2.32 9.24 5.30
N LEU A 48 2.65 8.17 4.58
CA LEU A 48 2.14 6.83 4.90
C LEU A 48 2.39 6.42 6.36
N GLY A 49 3.58 6.69 6.90
CA GLY A 49 3.90 6.34 8.29
C GLY A 49 2.98 7.03 9.31
N LYS A 50 2.70 8.31 9.10
CA LYS A 50 1.79 9.07 9.96
C LYS A 50 0.35 8.58 9.82
N LEU A 51 -0.07 8.28 8.59
CA LEU A 51 -1.39 7.73 8.30
C LEU A 51 -1.59 6.39 9.02
N LEU A 52 -0.62 5.49 8.93
CA LEU A 52 -0.69 4.17 9.57
C LEU A 52 -0.77 4.28 11.09
N LYS A 53 0.00 5.18 11.67
CA LYS A 53 -0.04 5.43 13.11
C LYS A 53 -1.42 5.91 13.54
N SER A 54 -1.96 6.91 12.86
CA SER A 54 -3.29 7.47 13.15
C SER A 54 -4.39 6.42 12.94
N PHE A 55 -4.26 5.63 11.90
CA PHE A 55 -5.21 4.55 11.60
C PHE A 55 -5.21 3.48 12.69
N HIS A 56 -4.02 3.04 13.12
CA HIS A 56 -3.88 2.03 14.17
C HIS A 56 -4.44 2.52 15.51
N GLU A 57 -4.17 3.78 15.86
CA GLU A 57 -4.72 4.40 17.08
C GLU A 57 -6.25 4.43 17.03
N LEU A 58 -6.84 4.83 15.90
CA LEU A 58 -8.29 4.84 15.72
C LEU A 58 -8.88 3.44 15.80
N ASP A 59 -8.24 2.45 15.18
CA ASP A 59 -8.66 1.05 15.20
C ASP A 59 -8.70 0.51 16.64
N GLN A 60 -7.68 0.80 17.44
CA GLN A 60 -7.63 0.42 18.84
C GLN A 60 -8.70 1.15 19.68
N GLU A 61 -8.88 2.44 19.47
CA GLU A 61 -9.89 3.25 20.17
C GLU A 61 -11.31 2.73 19.93
N LEU A 62 -11.61 2.32 18.69
CA LEU A 62 -12.93 1.81 18.32
C LEU A 62 -13.11 0.31 18.64
N GLY A 63 -12.06 -0.39 19.04
CA GLY A 63 -12.08 -1.84 19.24
C GLY A 63 -12.28 -2.62 17.95
N TYR A 64 -11.83 -2.07 16.85
CA TYR A 64 -12.08 -2.56 15.50
C TYR A 64 -10.92 -3.44 15.03
N SER A 65 -10.77 -4.64 15.49
CA SER A 65 -9.68 -5.54 15.06
C SER A 65 -9.93 -6.12 13.65
N LYS A 66 -10.22 -5.26 12.67
CA LYS A 66 -10.49 -5.70 11.29
C LYS A 66 -9.23 -5.92 10.46
N ILE A 67 -8.14 -5.28 10.84
CA ILE A 67 -6.83 -5.51 10.23
C ILE A 67 -6.04 -6.38 11.19
N LYS A 68 -5.57 -7.52 10.69
CA LYS A 68 -4.77 -8.45 11.48
C LYS A 68 -3.39 -7.87 11.76
N GLU A 69 -2.76 -8.29 12.87
CA GLU A 69 -1.44 -7.82 13.26
C GLU A 69 -0.39 -8.04 12.16
N LYS A 70 -0.42 -9.18 11.49
CA LYS A 70 0.50 -9.46 10.36
C LYS A 70 0.31 -8.50 9.19
N ASP A 71 -0.93 -8.03 8.96
CA ASP A 71 -1.22 -7.09 7.90
C ASP A 71 -0.76 -5.67 8.28
N TYR A 72 -0.84 -5.30 9.57
CA TYR A 72 -0.22 -4.07 10.06
C TYR A 72 1.30 -4.09 9.90
N GLU A 73 1.94 -5.22 10.19
CA GLU A 73 3.38 -5.37 9.98
C GLU A 73 3.76 -5.14 8.52
N LEU A 74 3.00 -5.72 7.59
CA LEU A 74 3.23 -5.53 6.17
C LEU A 74 2.95 -4.08 5.75
N LEU A 75 1.88 -3.45 6.25
CA LEU A 75 1.59 -2.04 6.01
C LEU A 75 2.75 -1.13 6.45
N ASN A 76 3.36 -1.43 7.60
CA ASN A 76 4.52 -0.70 8.09
C ASN A 76 5.75 -0.88 7.19
N GLN A 77 5.86 -2.03 6.50
CA GLN A 77 6.94 -2.29 5.54
C GLN A 77 6.69 -1.64 4.18
N ILE A 78 5.45 -1.31 3.84
CA ILE A 78 5.09 -0.76 2.51
C ILE A 78 5.85 0.54 2.22
N ARG A 79 6.14 1.36 3.22
CA ARG A 79 6.92 2.58 3.02
C ARG A 79 8.33 2.25 2.49
N GLU A 80 8.99 1.25 3.04
CA GLU A 80 10.32 0.81 2.59
C GLU A 80 10.25 0.14 1.22
N ILE A 81 9.24 -0.70 1.00
CA ILE A 81 8.98 -1.33 -0.29
C ILE A 81 8.78 -0.25 -1.36
N ARG A 82 7.94 0.73 -1.10
CA ARG A 82 7.70 1.84 -2.03
C ARG A 82 8.99 2.63 -2.30
N ASN A 83 9.74 2.97 -1.26
CA ASN A 83 11.00 3.71 -1.41
C ASN A 83 11.99 2.97 -2.30
N TYR A 84 12.14 1.66 -2.09
CA TYR A 84 13.02 0.85 -2.94
C TYR A 84 12.58 0.88 -4.41
N TRP A 85 11.31 0.62 -4.68
CA TRP A 85 10.80 0.52 -6.05
C TRP A 85 10.67 1.87 -6.74
N CYS A 86 10.55 2.97 -6.01
CA CYS A 86 10.52 4.31 -6.58
C CYS A 86 11.91 4.91 -6.82
N HIS A 87 12.90 4.54 -6.00
CA HIS A 87 14.16 5.29 -5.97
C HIS A 87 15.43 4.47 -6.18
N GLN A 88 15.38 3.15 -6.02
CA GLN A 88 16.59 2.33 -5.99
C GLN A 88 16.63 1.19 -7.01
N CYS A 89 15.52 0.61 -7.39
CA CYS A 89 15.49 -0.66 -8.12
C CYS A 89 16.27 -0.63 -9.44
N TYR A 90 16.14 0.43 -10.23
CA TYR A 90 16.85 0.54 -11.51
C TYR A 90 18.34 0.80 -11.30
N ILE A 91 18.71 1.49 -10.24
CA ILE A 91 20.12 1.78 -9.92
C ILE A 91 20.87 0.50 -9.59
N ASP A 92 20.20 -0.50 -9.03
CA ASP A 92 20.82 -1.75 -8.61
C ASP A 92 21.35 -2.60 -9.79
N PHE A 93 20.96 -2.30 -11.03
CA PHE A 93 21.48 -3.04 -12.19
C PHE A 93 21.92 -2.13 -13.36
N HIS A 94 21.38 -0.93 -13.49
CA HIS A 94 21.60 -0.08 -14.68
C HIS A 94 23.07 0.23 -14.95
N TYR A 95 23.86 0.50 -13.92
CA TYR A 95 25.24 0.95 -14.05
C TYR A 95 26.27 -0.19 -14.15
N ILE A 96 25.83 -1.43 -14.12
CA ILE A 96 26.71 -2.59 -14.26
C ILE A 96 27.03 -2.79 -15.75
N GLU A 97 28.29 -2.60 -16.11
CA GLU A 97 28.71 -2.62 -17.53
C GLU A 97 28.92 -4.02 -18.11
N ASN A 98 29.41 -4.97 -17.29
CA ASN A 98 29.59 -6.34 -17.74
C ASN A 98 28.21 -6.96 -18.07
N PRO A 99 27.99 -7.45 -19.31
CA PRO A 99 26.67 -7.93 -19.71
C PRO A 99 26.12 -9.07 -18.84
N GLN A 100 26.95 -10.02 -18.46
CA GLN A 100 26.50 -11.14 -17.64
C GLN A 100 26.18 -10.70 -16.21
N ALA A 101 27.03 -9.87 -15.62
CA ALA A 101 26.81 -9.32 -14.29
C ALA A 101 25.57 -8.44 -14.26
N HIS A 102 25.33 -7.65 -15.31
CA HIS A 102 24.12 -6.84 -15.47
C HIS A 102 22.87 -7.71 -15.49
N GLU A 103 22.87 -8.75 -16.30
CA GLU A 103 21.74 -9.69 -16.40
C GLU A 103 21.48 -10.40 -15.07
N ASP A 104 22.54 -10.86 -14.38
CA ASP A 104 22.40 -11.51 -13.07
C ASP A 104 21.81 -10.56 -12.03
N ALA A 105 22.26 -9.32 -12.00
CA ALA A 105 21.74 -8.29 -11.10
C ALA A 105 20.26 -7.97 -11.43
N PHE A 106 19.93 -7.83 -12.70
CA PHE A 106 18.55 -7.61 -13.15
C PHE A 106 17.64 -8.75 -12.71
N GLN A 107 18.04 -10.01 -12.90
CA GLN A 107 17.21 -11.16 -12.50
C GLN A 107 17.00 -11.23 -11.00
N LYS A 108 17.96 -10.81 -10.18
CA LYS A 108 17.78 -10.70 -8.72
C LYS A 108 16.74 -9.66 -8.36
N VAL A 109 16.80 -8.48 -8.97
CA VAL A 109 15.83 -7.41 -8.75
C VAL A 109 14.44 -7.87 -9.23
N ALA A 110 14.35 -8.54 -10.37
CA ALA A 110 13.11 -9.06 -10.91
C ALA A 110 12.48 -10.13 -9.99
N ALA A 111 13.28 -11.00 -9.41
CA ALA A 111 12.80 -12.00 -8.44
C ALA A 111 12.23 -11.33 -7.20
N ARG A 112 12.88 -10.29 -6.68
CA ARG A 112 12.39 -9.48 -5.56
C ARG A 112 11.07 -8.78 -5.92
N LEU A 113 10.97 -8.23 -7.13
CA LEU A 113 9.75 -7.58 -7.60
C LEU A 113 8.57 -8.55 -7.58
N HIS A 114 8.78 -9.77 -8.05
CA HIS A 114 7.73 -10.78 -8.08
C HIS A 114 7.18 -11.08 -6.68
N VAL A 115 8.06 -11.20 -5.69
CA VAL A 115 7.66 -11.46 -4.29
C VAL A 115 6.92 -10.25 -3.71
N ASP A 116 7.49 -9.06 -3.86
CA ASP A 116 6.91 -7.84 -3.28
C ASP A 116 5.56 -7.52 -3.92
N GLU A 117 5.44 -7.68 -5.24
CA GLU A 117 4.20 -7.41 -5.97
C GLU A 117 3.06 -8.33 -5.49
N LEU A 118 3.32 -9.62 -5.32
CA LEU A 118 2.31 -10.56 -4.84
C LEU A 118 1.82 -10.21 -3.43
N GLN A 119 2.74 -9.85 -2.53
CA GLN A 119 2.40 -9.46 -1.17
C GLN A 119 1.58 -8.17 -1.14
N VAL A 120 2.01 -7.17 -1.89
CA VAL A 120 1.34 -5.86 -1.95
C VAL A 120 -0.05 -6.01 -2.59
N TYR A 121 -0.15 -6.78 -3.67
CA TYR A 121 -1.43 -7.03 -4.34
C TYR A 121 -2.43 -7.71 -3.39
N ASP A 122 -2.00 -8.73 -2.67
CA ASP A 122 -2.85 -9.45 -1.72
C ASP A 122 -3.37 -8.52 -0.61
N LEU A 123 -2.48 -7.69 -0.08
CA LEU A 123 -2.84 -6.71 0.93
C LEU A 123 -3.80 -5.64 0.36
N GLN A 124 -3.56 -5.19 -0.87
CA GLN A 124 -4.43 -4.23 -1.54
C GLN A 124 -5.85 -4.77 -1.69
N GLN A 125 -6.00 -6.06 -2.03
CA GLN A 125 -7.32 -6.70 -2.12
C GLN A 125 -8.03 -6.73 -0.77
N LYS A 126 -7.32 -7.02 0.31
CA LYS A 126 -7.87 -7.03 1.67
C LYS A 126 -8.33 -5.63 2.10
N ILE A 127 -7.52 -4.63 1.87
CA ILE A 127 -7.85 -3.24 2.22
C ILE A 127 -9.03 -2.73 1.39
N GLU A 128 -9.10 -3.07 0.10
CA GLU A 128 -10.23 -2.72 -0.75
C GLU A 128 -11.54 -3.34 -0.24
N LYS A 129 -11.52 -4.60 0.16
CA LYS A 129 -12.69 -5.26 0.75
C LYS A 129 -13.14 -4.56 2.03
N LEU A 130 -12.18 -4.17 2.86
CA LEU A 130 -12.48 -3.45 4.09
C LEU A 130 -13.11 -2.09 3.78
N ARG A 131 -12.56 -1.35 2.82
CA ARG A 131 -13.13 -0.06 2.39
C ARG A 131 -14.58 -0.24 1.93
N LYS A 132 -14.84 -1.20 1.05
CA LYS A 132 -16.18 -1.47 0.53
C LYS A 132 -17.16 -1.85 1.67
N SER A 133 -16.70 -2.62 2.64
CA SER A 133 -17.49 -3.00 3.82
C SER A 133 -17.84 -1.79 4.68
N VAL A 134 -16.87 -0.94 4.95
CA VAL A 134 -17.04 0.28 5.75
C VAL A 134 -17.98 1.26 5.05
N GLU A 135 -17.82 1.46 3.75
CA GLU A 135 -18.70 2.31 2.94
C GLU A 135 -20.14 1.82 2.97
N ARG A 136 -20.34 0.51 2.84
CA ARG A 136 -21.68 -0.12 2.89
C ARG A 136 -22.37 0.12 4.23
N LYS A 137 -21.67 -0.10 5.32
CA LYS A 137 -22.19 0.11 6.67
C LYS A 137 -22.54 1.56 6.92
N HIS A 138 -21.73 2.48 6.42
CA HIS A 138 -21.98 3.92 6.53
C HIS A 138 -23.25 4.32 5.77
N ARG A 139 -23.43 3.84 4.53
CA ARG A 139 -24.65 4.09 3.74
C ARG A 139 -25.88 3.55 4.42
N HIS A 140 -25.80 2.36 5.04
CA HIS A 140 -26.90 1.74 5.77
C HIS A 140 -27.31 2.57 6.98
N LYS A 141 -26.39 3.16 7.70
CA LYS A 141 -26.66 4.07 8.82
C LYS A 141 -27.35 5.36 8.37
N LYS A 142 -26.98 5.92 7.21
CA LYS A 142 -27.60 7.15 6.66
C LYS A 142 -29.04 6.94 6.22
N ASN A 143 -29.42 5.72 5.83
CA ASN A 143 -30.75 5.38 5.32
C ASN A 143 -31.72 4.93 6.42
N LYS A 144 -31.28 4.92 7.67
CA LYS A 144 -32.11 4.74 8.85
C LYS A 144 -32.40 6.09 9.51
#